data_cc159e995a4da9e3eae5cb7550af3633
#
_entry.id   cc159e995a4da9e3eae5cb7550af3633
#
_cell.length_a   1.000
_cell.length_b   1.000
_cell.length_c   1.000
_cell.angle_alpha   90.00
_cell.angle_beta   90.00
_cell.angle_gamma   90.00
#
_symmetry.space_group_name_H-M   'P 1'
#
loop_
_entity.id
_entity.type
_entity.pdbx_description
1 polymer ?
#
loop_
_entity_poly.entity_id
_entity_poly.type
_entity_poly.pdbx_seq_one_letter_code
_entity_poly.pdbx_strand_id
1 'polypeptide(L)'
;QPLYLHTSPEFACKKLLAAGEKRIFSLGSVYRNRERGPLHHPEFTMLEWYRVGEAYERLMADCAEFLALAAAKAGAKSFRFRGREADPFAEPERLSVAEAFMRHAGIDLLATVGA
;
A
#
# COMPACT_ATOMS: atom_id res chain seq x y z
N GLN A 1 25.09 -1.93 -22.26
CA GLN A 1 24.60 -2.23 -20.90
C GLN A 1 23.23 -2.85 -21.00
N PRO A 2 22.92 -3.91 -20.23
CA PRO A 2 21.58 -4.45 -20.20
C PRO A 2 20.64 -3.44 -19.59
N LEU A 3 19.43 -3.31 -20.16
CA LEU A 3 18.33 -2.50 -19.65
C LEU A 3 17.29 -3.43 -19.06
N TYR A 4 16.71 -3.01 -17.95
CA TYR A 4 15.67 -3.75 -17.25
C TYR A 4 14.42 -2.90 -17.09
N LEU A 5 13.25 -3.52 -17.17
CA LEU A 5 12.00 -2.88 -16.80
C LEU A 5 11.97 -2.66 -15.28
N HIS A 6 11.48 -1.51 -14.85
CA HIS A 6 11.47 -1.16 -13.43
C HIS A 6 10.40 -1.94 -12.66
N THR A 7 10.73 -2.30 -11.44
CA THR A 7 9.84 -3.04 -10.53
C THR A 7 8.99 -2.13 -9.64
N SER A 8 9.34 -0.84 -9.59
CA SER A 8 8.69 0.23 -8.85
C SER A 8 9.29 1.58 -9.28
N PRO A 9 8.55 2.69 -9.26
CA PRO A 9 9.08 4.02 -9.48
C PRO A 9 9.83 4.60 -8.26
N GLU A 10 9.95 3.88 -7.14
CA GLU A 10 10.44 4.37 -5.85
C GLU A 10 11.76 5.14 -5.95
N PHE A 11 12.78 4.56 -6.56
CA PHE A 11 14.09 5.22 -6.66
C PHE A 11 14.05 6.49 -7.51
N ALA A 12 13.25 6.52 -8.57
CA ALA A 12 13.05 7.73 -9.36
C ALA A 12 12.31 8.81 -8.56
N CYS A 13 11.24 8.43 -7.90
CA CYS A 13 10.47 9.33 -7.02
C CYS A 13 11.35 9.89 -5.88
N LYS A 14 12.14 9.07 -5.20
CA LYS A 14 13.05 9.54 -4.14
C LYS A 14 14.12 10.51 -4.64
N LYS A 15 14.61 10.37 -5.87
CA LYS A 15 15.51 11.35 -6.50
C LYS A 15 14.81 12.68 -6.73
N LEU A 16 13.54 12.67 -7.16
CA LEU A 16 12.75 13.91 -7.32
C LEU A 16 12.51 14.59 -5.97
N LEU A 17 12.20 13.81 -4.91
CA LEU A 17 12.09 14.37 -3.56
C LEU A 17 13.41 15.00 -3.08
N ALA A 18 14.54 14.35 -3.34
CA ALA A 18 15.87 14.91 -3.04
C ALA A 18 16.18 16.17 -3.86
N ALA A 19 15.59 16.31 -5.04
CA ALA A 19 15.71 17.52 -5.88
C ALA A 19 14.76 18.65 -5.46
N GLY A 20 13.92 18.45 -4.43
CA GLY A 20 13.08 19.50 -3.84
C GLY A 20 11.58 19.34 -4.05
N GLU A 21 11.14 18.32 -4.77
CA GLU A 21 9.72 18.00 -4.85
C GLU A 21 9.17 17.61 -3.48
N LYS A 22 7.94 18.02 -3.15
CA LYS A 22 7.38 17.81 -1.81
C LYS A 22 6.20 16.83 -1.78
N ARG A 23 5.42 16.82 -2.85
CA ARG A 23 4.24 15.93 -3.00
C ARG A 23 4.22 15.42 -4.42
N ILE A 24 4.45 14.14 -4.58
CA ILE A 24 4.46 13.49 -5.87
C ILE A 24 3.72 12.17 -5.82
N PHE A 25 3.21 11.76 -6.95
CA PHE A 25 2.69 10.40 -7.15
C PHE A 25 3.10 9.88 -8.52
N SER A 26 3.08 8.57 -8.65
CA SER A 26 3.26 7.85 -9.91
C SER A 26 2.16 6.81 -10.03
N LEU A 27 1.52 6.74 -11.18
CA LEU A 27 0.54 5.71 -11.53
C LEU A 27 0.92 5.16 -12.90
N GLY A 28 1.34 3.91 -12.98
CA GLY A 28 1.79 3.31 -14.22
C GLY A 28 2.15 1.84 -14.11
N SER A 29 2.53 1.24 -15.26
CA SER A 29 2.95 -0.16 -15.31
C SER A 29 4.30 -0.36 -14.65
N VAL A 30 4.39 -1.44 -13.86
CA VAL A 30 5.62 -1.96 -13.27
C VAL A 30 5.72 -3.46 -13.54
N TYR A 31 6.94 -4.01 -13.38
CA TYR A 31 7.24 -5.34 -13.88
C TYR A 31 8.00 -6.15 -12.84
N ARG A 32 7.49 -7.35 -12.51
CA ARG A 32 8.14 -8.28 -11.60
C ARG A 32 8.17 -9.66 -12.21
N ASN A 33 9.38 -10.10 -12.54
CA ASN A 33 9.57 -11.39 -13.18
C ASN A 33 9.22 -12.55 -12.25
N ARG A 34 8.64 -13.62 -12.80
CA ARG A 34 8.25 -14.85 -12.11
C ARG A 34 7.15 -14.71 -11.05
N GLU A 35 6.57 -13.54 -10.87
CA GLU A 35 5.40 -13.35 -10.01
C GLU A 35 4.13 -13.70 -10.79
N ARG A 36 3.79 -14.99 -10.84
CA ARG A 36 2.57 -15.52 -11.47
C ARG A 36 1.76 -16.33 -10.46
N GLY A 37 0.51 -15.97 -10.30
CA GLY A 37 -0.41 -16.63 -9.39
C GLY A 37 -1.84 -16.13 -9.59
N PRO A 38 -2.80 -16.63 -8.82
CA PRO A 38 -4.21 -16.22 -8.96
C PRO A 38 -4.43 -14.72 -8.74
N LEU A 39 -3.51 -14.05 -8.01
CA LEU A 39 -3.60 -12.62 -7.67
C LEU A 39 -2.39 -11.81 -8.17
N HIS A 40 -1.49 -12.42 -8.97
CA HIS A 40 -0.26 -11.77 -9.42
C HIS A 40 -0.07 -11.95 -10.92
N HIS A 41 0.38 -10.88 -11.57
CA HIS A 41 0.79 -10.86 -12.97
C HIS A 41 2.15 -10.15 -13.08
N PRO A 42 3.05 -10.57 -13.99
CA PRO A 42 4.37 -9.95 -14.16
C PRO A 42 4.35 -8.47 -14.52
N GLU A 43 3.30 -8.00 -15.17
CA GLU A 43 3.02 -6.59 -15.41
C GLU A 43 1.74 -6.21 -14.66
N PHE A 44 1.78 -5.13 -13.91
CA PHE A 44 0.62 -4.59 -13.21
C PHE A 44 0.75 -3.08 -13.01
N THR A 45 -0.37 -2.43 -12.75
CA THR A 45 -0.41 -0.99 -12.47
C THR A 45 -0.13 -0.76 -10.99
N MET A 46 0.83 0.10 -10.70
CA MET A 46 1.20 0.51 -9.35
C MET A 46 0.90 1.99 -9.16
N LEU A 47 0.25 2.32 -8.04
CA LEU A 47 0.16 3.67 -7.51
C LEU A 47 1.13 3.80 -6.34
N GLU A 48 2.05 4.73 -6.44
CA GLU A 48 2.91 5.16 -5.33
C GLU A 48 2.79 6.67 -5.14
N TRP A 49 2.82 7.12 -3.89
CA TRP A 49 2.81 8.56 -3.58
C TRP A 49 3.70 8.85 -2.38
N TYR A 50 4.14 10.10 -2.32
CA TYR A 50 5.14 10.55 -1.36
C TYR A 50 4.79 11.94 -0.84
N ARG A 51 5.05 12.17 0.46
CA ARG A 51 4.87 13.45 1.15
C ARG A 51 6.11 13.73 2.00
N VAL A 52 6.78 14.84 1.75
CA VAL A 52 7.94 15.28 2.52
C VAL A 52 7.49 16.06 3.73
N GLY A 53 8.09 15.76 4.90
CA GLY A 53 7.85 16.50 6.15
C GLY A 53 6.51 16.22 6.82
N GLU A 54 5.75 15.23 6.35
CA GLU A 54 4.50 14.78 6.97
C GLU A 54 4.73 13.46 7.72
N ALA A 55 4.04 13.27 8.85
CA ALA A 55 4.08 12.01 9.59
C ALA A 55 3.40 10.88 8.82
N TYR A 56 3.78 9.63 9.09
CA TYR A 56 3.25 8.48 8.36
C TYR A 56 1.73 8.27 8.56
N GLU A 57 1.17 8.80 9.65
CA GLU A 57 -0.27 8.79 9.91
C GLU A 57 -1.06 9.54 8.83
N ARG A 58 -0.44 10.52 8.17
CA ARG A 58 -1.05 11.18 7.02
C ARG A 58 -1.23 10.21 5.84
N LEU A 59 -0.27 9.30 5.63
CA LEU A 59 -0.40 8.27 4.59
C LEU A 59 -1.51 7.27 4.93
N MET A 60 -1.72 6.95 6.21
CA MET A 60 -2.87 6.14 6.63
C MET A 60 -4.20 6.82 6.29
N ALA A 61 -4.31 8.14 6.54
CA ALA A 61 -5.48 8.91 6.15
C ALA A 61 -5.67 8.95 4.62
N ASP A 62 -4.60 9.12 3.83
CA ASP A 62 -4.67 9.04 2.37
C ASP A 62 -5.22 7.68 1.91
N CYS A 63 -4.83 6.57 2.54
CA CYS A 63 -5.36 5.23 2.22
C CYS A 63 -6.87 5.16 2.45
N ALA A 64 -7.37 5.68 3.57
CA ALA A 64 -8.80 5.73 3.86
C ALA A 64 -9.55 6.57 2.82
N GLU A 65 -9.02 7.75 2.48
CA GLU A 65 -9.59 8.63 1.47
C GLU A 65 -9.63 7.95 0.09
N PHE A 66 -8.60 7.21 -0.31
CA PHE A 66 -8.58 6.46 -1.57
C PHE A 66 -9.63 5.35 -1.61
N LEU A 67 -9.80 4.60 -0.52
CA LEU A 67 -10.82 3.55 -0.45
C LEU A 67 -12.24 4.15 -0.57
N ALA A 68 -12.52 5.20 0.17
CA ALA A 68 -13.80 5.90 0.11
C ALA A 68 -14.06 6.49 -1.29
N LEU A 69 -13.06 7.13 -1.91
CA LEU A 69 -13.17 7.68 -3.26
C LEU A 69 -13.42 6.59 -4.29
N ALA A 70 -12.70 5.48 -4.24
CA ALA A 70 -12.85 4.35 -5.15
C ALA A 70 -14.26 3.74 -5.02
N ALA A 71 -14.73 3.53 -3.79
CA ALA A 71 -16.08 3.02 -3.54
C ALA A 71 -17.16 3.97 -4.10
N ALA A 72 -17.05 5.27 -3.81
CA ALA A 72 -18.00 6.27 -4.30
C ALA A 72 -18.03 6.31 -5.84
N LYS A 73 -16.87 6.27 -6.51
CA LYS A 73 -16.79 6.28 -7.98
C LYS A 73 -17.32 5.00 -8.60
N ALA A 74 -17.15 3.86 -7.94
CA ALA A 74 -17.70 2.58 -8.38
C ALA A 74 -19.18 2.38 -8.01
N GLY A 75 -19.79 3.29 -7.25
CA GLY A 75 -21.15 3.13 -6.71
C GLY A 75 -21.26 2.00 -5.69
N ALA A 76 -20.13 1.58 -5.10
CA ALA A 76 -20.10 0.51 -4.12
C ALA A 76 -20.42 1.03 -2.73
N LYS A 77 -21.34 0.35 -2.02
CA LYS A 77 -21.69 0.66 -0.63
C LYS A 77 -20.84 -0.12 0.38
N SER A 78 -20.28 -1.22 -0.05
CA SER A 78 -19.41 -2.09 0.75
C SER A 78 -18.43 -2.83 -0.13
N PHE A 79 -17.30 -3.25 0.43
CA PHE A 79 -16.37 -4.19 -0.20
C PHE A 79 -16.62 -5.59 0.30
N ARG A 80 -16.65 -6.56 -0.63
CA ARG A 80 -16.92 -7.97 -0.31
C ARG A 80 -15.80 -8.85 -0.84
N PHE A 81 -15.28 -9.71 0.02
CA PHE A 81 -14.29 -10.70 -0.35
C PHE A 81 -14.38 -11.97 0.52
N ARG A 82 -14.52 -13.12 -0.11
CA ARG A 82 -14.59 -14.45 0.55
C ARG A 82 -15.61 -14.50 1.70
N GLY A 83 -16.80 -13.95 1.48
CA GLY A 83 -17.88 -13.93 2.47
C GLY A 83 -17.72 -12.89 3.60
N ARG A 84 -16.66 -12.10 3.55
CA ARG A 84 -16.47 -10.95 4.46
C ARG A 84 -16.93 -9.67 3.78
N GLU A 85 -17.40 -8.73 4.59
CA GLU A 85 -17.84 -7.41 4.15
C GLU A 85 -17.15 -6.33 4.98
N ALA A 86 -16.78 -5.23 4.33
CA ALA A 86 -16.18 -4.07 4.96
C ALA A 86 -16.85 -2.79 4.44
N ASP A 87 -17.05 -1.84 5.32
CA ASP A 87 -17.52 -0.50 4.97
C ASP A 87 -16.32 0.36 4.55
N PRO A 88 -16.24 0.79 3.26
CA PRO A 88 -15.13 1.62 2.78
C PRO A 88 -15.16 3.06 3.28
N PHE A 89 -16.24 3.49 3.94
CA PHE A 89 -16.43 4.83 4.48
C PHE A 89 -16.20 4.91 6.00
N ALA A 90 -16.05 3.75 6.66
CA ALA A 90 -15.74 3.71 8.09
C ALA A 90 -14.30 4.13 8.38
N GLU A 91 -14.07 4.68 9.56
CA GLU A 91 -12.70 4.95 10.05
C GLU A 91 -11.93 3.62 10.16
N PRO A 92 -10.77 3.48 9.48
CA PRO A 92 -9.98 2.26 9.57
C PRO A 92 -9.41 2.04 10.96
N GLU A 93 -9.43 0.80 11.43
CA GLU A 93 -8.73 0.42 12.64
C GLU A 93 -7.21 0.57 12.44
N ARG A 94 -6.55 1.20 13.40
CA ARG A 94 -5.09 1.27 13.45
C ARG A 94 -4.58 0.15 14.33
N LEU A 95 -3.83 -0.75 13.75
CA LEU A 95 -3.32 -1.95 14.40
C LEU A 95 -1.82 -2.06 14.14
N SER A 96 -1.03 -2.15 15.20
CA SER A 96 0.40 -2.46 15.06
C SER A 96 0.62 -3.90 14.63
N VAL A 97 1.77 -4.18 14.01
CA VAL A 97 2.12 -5.54 13.61
C VAL A 97 2.20 -6.47 14.82
N ALA A 98 2.74 -6.01 15.96
CA ALA A 98 2.80 -6.79 17.19
C ALA A 98 1.40 -7.15 17.72
N GLU A 99 0.47 -6.18 17.75
CA GLU A 99 -0.92 -6.43 18.13
C GLU A 99 -1.61 -7.39 17.16
N ALA A 100 -1.35 -7.27 15.87
CA ALA A 100 -1.91 -8.18 14.87
C ALA A 100 -1.43 -9.62 15.09
N PHE A 101 -0.15 -9.84 15.36
CA PHE A 101 0.40 -11.16 15.69
C PHE A 101 -0.20 -11.72 16.95
N MET A 102 -0.32 -10.91 18.01
CA MET A 102 -0.95 -11.34 19.24
C MET A 102 -2.43 -11.70 19.04
N ARG A 103 -3.18 -10.84 18.33
CA ARG A 103 -4.63 -11.01 18.10
C ARG A 103 -4.96 -12.22 17.23
N HIS A 104 -4.20 -12.44 16.16
CA HIS A 104 -4.55 -13.42 15.13
C HIS A 104 -3.76 -14.73 15.20
N ALA A 105 -2.59 -14.72 15.85
CA ALA A 105 -1.73 -15.90 15.97
C ALA A 105 -1.39 -16.28 17.41
N GLY A 106 -1.69 -15.44 18.40
CA GLY A 106 -1.32 -15.68 19.81
C GLY A 106 0.20 -15.59 20.04
N ILE A 107 0.93 -14.88 19.17
CA ILE A 107 2.39 -14.76 19.20
C ILE A 107 2.78 -13.38 19.70
N ASP A 108 3.58 -13.33 20.77
CA ASP A 108 4.30 -12.12 21.14
C ASP A 108 5.48 -11.92 20.18
N LEU A 109 5.24 -11.13 19.12
CA LEU A 109 6.25 -10.90 18.09
C LEU A 109 7.53 -10.27 18.65
N LEU A 110 7.40 -9.35 19.61
CA LEU A 110 8.56 -8.63 20.14
C LEU A 110 9.45 -9.53 21.00
N ALA A 111 8.88 -10.52 21.67
CA ALA A 111 9.65 -11.53 22.40
C ALA A 111 10.47 -12.45 21.49
N THR A 112 10.16 -12.53 20.18
CA THR A 112 10.90 -13.34 19.21
C THR A 112 12.02 -12.58 18.52
N VAL A 113 12.09 -11.26 18.67
CA VAL A 113 13.12 -10.40 18.04
C VAL A 113 14.35 -10.38 18.96
N GLY A 114 15.43 -10.99 18.51
CA GLY A 114 16.70 -11.07 19.24
C GLY A 114 16.96 -12.41 19.93
N ALA A 115 16.14 -13.45 19.61
CA ALA A 115 16.41 -14.83 20.03
C ALA A 115 17.37 -15.52 19.05
#